data_d5525a00318f75908a2234a485b663f4
#
_entry.id   d5525a00318f75908a2234a485b663f4
#
_cell.length_a   1.000
_cell.length_b   1.000
_cell.length_c   1.000
_cell.angle_alpha   90.00
_cell.angle_beta   90.00
_cell.angle_gamma   90.00
#
_symmetry.space_group_name_H-M   'P 1'
#
loop_
_entity.id
_entity.type
_entity.pdbx_description
1 polymer ?
#
loop_
_entity_poly.entity_id
_entity_poly.type
_entity_poly.pdbx_seq_one_letter_code
_entity_poly.pdbx_strand_id
1 'polypeptide(L)'
;MNGITVSKKIIMSFVVLIVMFLGFGVYACHSGNKLHGNVVDLIGWTDNLAAVANVSDAASAERRVAIIRAVAKDPAKRAEIEGTLAGLKKETDDAFAGYEKALSNIVYTTETGAAEDRAILENERKAWAEYRATDKDVDALLAEGKTEEAFTYLDGPALEKYKAFTDLITKDKERCIAGAREANNDATAVYESVIMTTIVVAVIVILLTCACGFFLLRTIATSVNMTLASLSKVAQGDLRVHLATDSGDEFAQMADQTNKMLENIRSMTKMIQKTADSVADSSDTLTSTSEQSANATQSVAQSITEVAEASQSQMHSVAEAKHQVDAFTNGLSEATNAIESVTADIEHTSQKAEEGNRLVLATVDQMNAIA
;
A
#
# COMPACT_ATOMS: atom_id res chain seq x y z
N MET A 1 -9.96 -1.42 -28.24
CA MET A 1 -8.54 -1.35 -27.77
C MET A 1 -7.59 -2.01 -28.77
N ASN A 2 -7.99 -2.01 -30.06
CA ASN A 2 -7.19 -2.57 -31.16
C ASN A 2 -6.12 -1.53 -31.56
N GLY A 3 -4.86 -1.84 -31.44
CA GLY A 3 -3.72 -0.98 -31.83
C GLY A 3 -2.77 -0.57 -30.72
N ILE A 4 -3.04 -0.95 -29.46
CA ILE A 4 -2.10 -0.71 -28.37
C ILE A 4 -1.15 -1.89 -28.25
N THR A 5 0.17 -1.64 -28.29
CA THR A 5 1.21 -2.67 -28.13
C THR A 5 1.08 -3.39 -26.79
N VAL A 6 1.50 -4.65 -26.73
CA VAL A 6 1.49 -5.46 -25.50
C VAL A 6 2.28 -4.74 -24.40
N SER A 7 3.42 -4.14 -24.76
CA SER A 7 4.22 -3.31 -23.86
C SER A 7 3.44 -2.15 -23.25
N LYS A 8 2.67 -1.42 -24.06
CA LYS A 8 1.82 -0.31 -23.55
C LYS A 8 0.67 -0.81 -22.69
N LYS A 9 0.07 -1.96 -22.99
CA LYS A 9 -0.97 -2.57 -22.14
C LYS A 9 -0.43 -2.93 -20.76
N ILE A 10 0.78 -3.50 -20.70
CA ILE A 10 1.48 -3.83 -19.46
C ILE A 10 1.77 -2.54 -18.66
N ILE A 11 2.40 -1.55 -19.30
CA ILE A 11 2.72 -0.27 -18.64
C ILE A 11 1.45 0.38 -18.09
N MET A 12 0.37 0.42 -18.87
CA MET A 12 -0.90 1.03 -18.45
C MET A 12 -1.53 0.32 -17.24
N SER A 13 -1.43 -1.02 -17.18
CA SER A 13 -1.90 -1.77 -16.02
C SER A 13 -1.07 -1.45 -14.76
N PHE A 14 0.26 -1.33 -14.87
CA PHE A 14 1.12 -0.91 -13.78
C PHE A 14 0.86 0.53 -13.33
N VAL A 15 0.65 1.45 -14.27
CA VAL A 15 0.32 2.86 -13.95
C VAL A 15 -0.99 2.95 -13.17
N VAL A 16 -2.02 2.19 -13.57
CA VAL A 16 -3.29 2.15 -12.82
C VAL A 16 -3.07 1.65 -11.39
N LEU A 17 -2.30 0.59 -11.21
CA LEU A 17 -1.97 0.06 -9.87
C LEU A 17 -1.20 1.07 -9.03
N ILE A 18 -0.19 1.74 -9.61
CA ILE A 18 0.60 2.78 -8.92
C ILE A 18 -0.31 3.94 -8.47
N VAL A 19 -1.18 4.43 -9.34
CA VAL A 19 -2.12 5.52 -9.00
C VAL A 19 -3.05 5.11 -7.86
N MET A 20 -3.56 3.87 -7.88
CA MET A 20 -4.39 3.36 -6.78
C MET A 20 -3.60 3.26 -5.45
N PHE A 21 -2.36 2.76 -5.49
CA PHE A 21 -1.51 2.71 -4.29
C PHE A 21 -1.18 4.09 -3.75
N LEU A 22 -0.90 5.06 -4.62
CA LEU A 22 -0.66 6.45 -4.20
C LEU A 22 -1.91 7.07 -3.58
N GLY A 23 -3.08 6.88 -4.19
CA GLY A 23 -4.36 7.33 -3.65
C GLY A 23 -4.66 6.72 -2.28
N PHE A 24 -4.42 5.41 -2.13
CA PHE A 24 -4.55 4.73 -0.84
C PHE A 24 -3.55 5.25 0.19
N GLY A 25 -2.30 5.50 -0.22
CA GLY A 25 -1.28 6.09 0.66
C GLY A 25 -1.69 7.45 1.21
N VAL A 26 -2.22 8.33 0.37
CA VAL A 26 -2.75 9.65 0.79
C VAL A 26 -3.92 9.48 1.77
N TYR A 27 -4.87 8.58 1.47
CA TYR A 27 -5.98 8.28 2.38
C TYR A 27 -5.49 7.75 3.73
N ALA A 28 -4.54 6.82 3.74
CA ALA A 28 -3.99 6.23 4.96
C ALA A 28 -3.27 7.29 5.83
N CYS A 29 -2.49 8.18 5.21
CA CYS A 29 -1.86 9.30 5.91
C CYS A 29 -2.89 10.26 6.51
N HIS A 30 -3.93 10.62 5.76
CA HIS A 30 -4.98 11.50 6.25
C HIS A 30 -5.73 10.88 7.45
N SER A 31 -6.12 9.61 7.32
CA SER A 31 -6.80 8.88 8.39
C SER A 31 -5.92 8.64 9.61
N GLY A 32 -4.61 8.38 9.38
CA GLY A 32 -3.63 8.28 10.46
C GLY A 32 -3.49 9.56 11.25
N ASN A 33 -3.45 10.71 10.59
CA ASN A 33 -3.42 12.01 11.25
C ASN A 33 -4.70 12.28 12.05
N LYS A 34 -5.88 11.92 11.53
CA LYS A 34 -7.15 12.06 12.26
C LYS A 34 -7.18 11.15 13.48
N LEU A 35 -6.75 9.91 13.36
CA LEU A 35 -6.66 8.98 14.49
C LEU A 35 -5.68 9.48 15.55
N HIS A 36 -4.52 10.01 15.13
CA HIS A 36 -3.56 10.63 16.07
C HIS A 36 -4.19 11.81 16.81
N GLY A 37 -4.93 12.69 16.13
CA GLY A 37 -5.67 13.77 16.76
C GLY A 37 -6.62 13.28 17.86
N ASN A 38 -7.46 12.29 17.55
CA ASN A 38 -8.41 11.72 18.53
C ASN A 38 -7.70 11.08 19.73
N VAL A 39 -6.51 10.48 19.53
CA VAL A 39 -5.70 9.94 20.64
C VAL A 39 -5.13 11.07 21.51
N VAL A 40 -4.68 12.16 20.91
CA VAL A 40 -4.21 13.35 21.66
C VAL A 40 -5.35 13.95 22.48
N ASP A 41 -6.55 14.04 21.91
CA ASP A 41 -7.74 14.54 22.63
C ASP A 41 -8.09 13.61 23.80
N LEU A 42 -8.05 12.30 23.60
CA LEU A 42 -8.27 11.31 24.66
C LEU A 42 -7.26 11.46 25.81
N ILE A 43 -5.99 11.66 25.50
CA ILE A 43 -4.93 11.93 26.49
C ILE A 43 -5.24 13.22 27.23
N GLY A 44 -5.61 14.29 26.51
CA GLY A 44 -5.98 15.56 27.11
C GLY A 44 -7.12 15.43 28.14
N TRP A 45 -8.19 14.71 27.80
CA TRP A 45 -9.29 14.46 28.71
C TRP A 45 -8.88 13.61 29.93
N THR A 46 -8.01 12.61 29.75
CA THR A 46 -7.53 11.77 30.86
C THR A 46 -6.59 12.53 31.79
N ASP A 47 -5.72 13.37 31.25
CA ASP A 47 -4.82 14.21 32.03
C ASP A 47 -5.62 15.25 32.84
N ASN A 48 -6.67 15.83 32.24
CA ASN A 48 -7.59 16.71 32.97
C ASN A 48 -8.31 15.98 34.09
N LEU A 49 -8.85 14.80 33.81
CA LEU A 49 -9.51 13.99 34.84
C LEU A 49 -8.58 13.72 36.02
N ALA A 50 -7.31 13.37 35.73
CA ALA A 50 -6.29 13.16 36.75
C ALA A 50 -6.00 14.44 37.54
N ALA A 51 -5.91 15.59 36.86
CA ALA A 51 -5.68 16.88 37.53
C ALA A 51 -6.85 17.30 38.44
N VAL A 52 -8.08 17.17 37.96
CA VAL A 52 -9.30 17.41 38.74
C VAL A 52 -9.40 16.44 39.94
N ALA A 53 -9.02 15.19 39.75
CA ALA A 53 -8.96 14.20 40.82
C ALA A 53 -7.94 14.60 41.90
N ASN A 54 -6.77 15.07 41.52
CA ASN A 54 -5.74 15.55 42.43
C ASN A 54 -6.23 16.75 43.25
N VAL A 55 -6.92 17.70 42.61
CA VAL A 55 -7.56 18.83 43.33
C VAL A 55 -8.58 18.32 44.35
N SER A 56 -9.43 17.38 43.93
CA SER A 56 -10.44 16.76 44.80
C SER A 56 -9.82 16.08 46.03
N ASP A 57 -8.74 15.33 45.80
CA ASP A 57 -8.07 14.56 46.87
C ASP A 57 -7.33 15.47 47.83
N ALA A 58 -6.59 16.46 47.33
CA ALA A 58 -5.91 17.47 48.17
C ALA A 58 -6.90 18.27 48.99
N ALA A 59 -7.99 18.78 48.38
CA ALA A 59 -9.04 19.50 49.05
C ALA A 59 -9.73 18.64 50.14
N SER A 60 -9.97 17.37 49.86
CA SER A 60 -10.57 16.43 50.82
C SER A 60 -9.61 16.16 52.00
N ALA A 61 -8.30 16.07 51.72
CA ALA A 61 -7.29 15.92 52.78
C ALA A 61 -7.21 17.15 53.65
N GLU A 62 -7.18 18.36 53.06
CA GLU A 62 -7.18 19.64 53.78
C GLU A 62 -8.40 19.74 54.68
N ARG A 63 -9.62 19.47 54.17
CA ARG A 63 -10.84 19.46 54.94
C ARG A 63 -10.81 18.47 56.13
N ARG A 64 -10.36 17.23 55.89
CA ARG A 64 -10.25 16.22 56.95
C ARG A 64 -9.38 16.71 58.10
N VAL A 65 -8.22 17.30 57.78
CA VAL A 65 -7.30 17.79 58.82
C VAL A 65 -7.85 19.06 59.50
N ALA A 66 -8.57 19.93 58.77
CA ALA A 66 -9.27 21.07 59.36
C ALA A 66 -10.32 20.62 60.42
N ILE A 67 -11.07 19.56 60.14
CA ILE A 67 -12.00 18.95 61.09
C ILE A 67 -11.26 18.36 62.29
N ILE A 68 -10.17 17.61 62.07
CA ILE A 68 -9.35 17.04 63.16
C ILE A 68 -8.79 18.16 64.05
N ARG A 69 -8.34 19.28 63.48
CA ARG A 69 -7.89 20.47 64.21
C ARG A 69 -8.99 21.04 65.11
N ALA A 70 -10.23 21.14 64.59
CA ALA A 70 -11.33 21.68 65.32
C ALA A 70 -11.71 20.86 66.56
N VAL A 71 -11.61 19.54 66.53
CA VAL A 71 -11.92 18.64 67.65
C VAL A 71 -10.73 18.38 68.58
N ALA A 72 -9.53 18.81 68.25
CA ALA A 72 -8.34 18.65 69.07
C ALA A 72 -8.42 19.51 70.32
N LYS A 73 -8.51 18.88 71.52
CA LYS A 73 -8.61 19.55 72.80
C LYS A 73 -7.25 20.01 73.34
N ASP A 74 -6.20 19.32 73.01
CA ASP A 74 -4.82 19.64 73.42
C ASP A 74 -4.22 20.73 72.53
N PRO A 75 -3.82 21.88 73.10
CA PRO A 75 -3.21 22.98 72.36
C PRO A 75 -1.91 22.59 71.63
N ALA A 76 -1.10 21.71 72.21
CA ALA A 76 0.15 21.28 71.59
C ALA A 76 -0.14 20.43 70.34
N LYS A 77 -1.09 19.51 70.43
CA LYS A 77 -1.51 18.71 69.29
C LYS A 77 -2.18 19.56 68.19
N ARG A 78 -2.93 20.62 68.61
CA ARG A 78 -3.54 21.55 67.65
C ARG A 78 -2.48 22.30 66.86
N ALA A 79 -1.38 22.72 67.50
CA ALA A 79 -0.28 23.40 66.84
C ALA A 79 0.46 22.48 65.84
N GLU A 80 0.60 21.21 66.14
CA GLU A 80 1.17 20.20 65.23
C GLU A 80 0.23 20.01 64.01
N ILE A 81 -1.07 19.89 64.25
CA ILE A 81 -2.08 19.75 63.21
C ILE A 81 -2.14 21.00 62.31
N GLU A 82 -1.94 22.19 62.87
CA GLU A 82 -1.86 23.45 62.12
C GLU A 82 -0.71 23.44 61.10
N GLY A 83 0.48 22.94 61.51
CA GLY A 83 1.59 22.76 60.58
C GLY A 83 1.26 21.81 59.45
N THR A 84 0.57 20.69 59.75
CA THR A 84 0.09 19.74 58.74
C THR A 84 -0.94 20.39 57.80
N LEU A 85 -1.88 21.15 58.35
CA LEU A 85 -2.90 21.86 57.59
C LEU A 85 -2.30 22.90 56.63
N ALA A 86 -1.28 23.64 57.10
CA ALA A 86 -0.56 24.60 56.27
C ALA A 86 0.12 23.91 55.06
N GLY A 87 0.69 22.69 55.26
CA GLY A 87 1.24 21.88 54.20
C GLY A 87 0.18 21.44 53.18
N LEU A 88 -0.98 20.97 53.66
CA LEU A 88 -2.11 20.56 52.82
C LEU A 88 -2.73 21.72 52.04
N LYS A 89 -2.79 22.91 52.66
CA LYS A 89 -3.23 24.12 51.93
C LYS A 89 -2.35 24.43 50.75
N LYS A 90 -1.03 24.30 50.92
CA LYS A 90 -0.08 24.42 49.80
C LYS A 90 -0.27 23.34 48.76
N GLU A 91 -0.44 22.09 49.20
CA GLU A 91 -0.67 20.96 48.29
C GLU A 91 -1.93 21.15 47.43
N THR A 92 -3.00 21.68 48.02
CA THR A 92 -4.23 22.01 47.27
C THR A 92 -3.98 23.14 46.27
N ASP A 93 -3.20 24.17 46.64
CA ASP A 93 -2.83 25.27 45.73
C ASP A 93 -1.95 24.75 44.58
N ASP A 94 -0.99 23.87 44.89
CA ASP A 94 -0.15 23.22 43.90
C ASP A 94 -0.97 22.30 42.96
N ALA A 95 -2.01 21.63 43.50
CA ALA A 95 -2.92 20.82 42.69
C ALA A 95 -3.73 21.68 41.71
N PHE A 96 -4.24 22.82 42.14
CA PHE A 96 -4.91 23.79 41.26
C PHE A 96 -3.96 24.35 40.19
N ALA A 97 -2.71 24.65 40.56
CA ALA A 97 -1.68 25.06 39.58
C ALA A 97 -1.37 23.95 38.59
N GLY A 98 -1.31 22.70 39.08
CA GLY A 98 -1.18 21.50 38.22
C GLY A 98 -2.33 21.36 37.25
N TYR A 99 -3.56 21.61 37.68
CA TYR A 99 -4.74 21.57 36.82
C TYR A 99 -4.69 22.67 35.75
N GLU A 100 -4.36 23.91 36.11
CA GLU A 100 -4.17 25.01 35.16
C GLU A 100 -3.10 24.68 34.11
N LYS A 101 -2.00 24.04 34.53
CA LYS A 101 -0.96 23.54 33.63
C LYS A 101 -1.47 22.42 32.71
N ALA A 102 -2.27 21.49 33.21
CA ALA A 102 -2.89 20.45 32.39
C ALA A 102 -3.76 21.05 31.30
N LEU A 103 -4.61 22.03 31.64
CA LEU A 103 -5.41 22.76 30.64
C LEU A 103 -4.57 23.50 29.61
N SER A 104 -3.41 24.04 29.99
CA SER A 104 -2.52 24.73 29.03
C SER A 104 -1.87 23.82 28.02
N ASN A 105 -1.81 22.52 28.28
CA ASN A 105 -1.22 21.52 27.40
C ASN A 105 -2.25 20.92 26.41
N ILE A 106 -3.54 21.22 26.55
CA ILE A 106 -4.58 20.72 25.65
C ILE A 106 -4.53 21.49 24.34
N VAL A 107 -4.57 20.77 23.25
CA VAL A 107 -4.73 21.34 21.91
C VAL A 107 -6.22 21.51 21.62
N TYR A 108 -6.75 22.66 21.92
CA TYR A 108 -8.15 22.96 21.65
C TYR A 108 -8.41 23.17 20.16
N THR A 109 -9.47 22.54 19.65
CA THR A 109 -9.92 22.74 18.27
C THR A 109 -10.73 24.04 18.10
N THR A 110 -11.21 24.62 19.22
CA THR A 110 -11.99 25.87 19.24
C THR A 110 -11.55 26.76 20.40
N GLU A 111 -11.55 28.09 20.19
CA GLU A 111 -11.31 29.04 21.28
C GLU A 111 -12.39 28.96 22.37
N THR A 112 -13.59 28.55 22.00
CA THR A 112 -14.73 28.40 22.95
C THR A 112 -14.44 27.31 23.96
N GLY A 113 -13.91 26.17 23.56
CA GLY A 113 -13.56 25.07 24.46
C GLY A 113 -12.50 25.48 25.51
N ALA A 114 -11.46 26.19 25.06
CA ALA A 114 -10.45 26.71 25.98
C ALA A 114 -11.01 27.74 27.01
N ALA A 115 -11.95 28.55 26.56
CA ALA A 115 -12.60 29.54 27.45
C ALA A 115 -13.53 28.86 28.47
N GLU A 116 -14.26 27.82 28.04
CA GLU A 116 -15.13 27.04 28.92
C GLU A 116 -14.33 26.31 30.01
N ASP A 117 -13.24 25.68 29.68
CA ASP A 117 -12.40 24.95 30.63
C ASP A 117 -11.77 25.89 31.66
N ARG A 118 -11.29 27.05 31.20
CA ARG A 118 -10.80 28.10 32.14
C ARG A 118 -11.89 28.62 33.07
N ALA A 119 -13.10 28.79 32.55
CA ALA A 119 -14.23 29.23 33.36
C ALA A 119 -14.63 28.19 34.43
N ILE A 120 -14.54 26.90 34.10
CA ILE A 120 -14.80 25.82 35.05
C ILE A 120 -13.76 25.85 36.17
N LEU A 121 -12.47 25.85 35.84
CA LEU A 121 -11.38 25.96 36.82
C LEU A 121 -11.52 27.17 37.70
N GLU A 122 -11.88 28.33 37.15
CA GLU A 122 -12.07 29.56 37.90
C GLU A 122 -13.26 29.47 38.88
N ASN A 123 -14.37 28.86 38.46
CA ASN A 123 -15.52 28.61 39.32
C ASN A 123 -15.18 27.64 40.46
N GLU A 124 -14.41 26.64 40.23
CA GLU A 124 -13.93 25.68 41.23
C GLU A 124 -12.99 26.37 42.24
N ARG A 125 -12.02 27.15 41.74
CA ARG A 125 -11.13 27.96 42.58
C ARG A 125 -11.92 28.92 43.48
N LYS A 126 -12.93 29.58 42.92
CA LYS A 126 -13.80 30.47 43.64
C LYS A 126 -14.58 29.74 44.74
N ALA A 127 -15.21 28.61 44.40
CA ALA A 127 -15.94 27.82 45.36
C ALA A 127 -15.03 27.29 46.49
N TRP A 128 -13.80 26.88 46.16
CA TRP A 128 -12.80 26.47 47.13
C TRP A 128 -12.36 27.64 48.02
N ALA A 129 -12.12 28.79 47.44
CA ALA A 129 -11.78 30.01 48.20
C ALA A 129 -12.93 30.42 49.16
N GLU A 130 -14.19 30.26 48.74
CA GLU A 130 -15.36 30.51 49.59
C GLU A 130 -15.43 29.51 50.77
N TYR A 131 -15.05 28.23 50.54
CA TYR A 131 -14.90 27.26 51.62
C TYR A 131 -13.75 27.65 52.54
N ARG A 132 -12.56 27.96 52.05
CA ARG A 132 -11.40 28.38 52.86
C ARG A 132 -11.65 29.65 53.63
N ALA A 133 -12.50 30.56 53.14
CA ALA A 133 -12.87 31.76 53.86
C ALA A 133 -13.57 31.47 55.22
N THR A 134 -14.19 30.29 55.35
CA THR A 134 -14.81 29.82 56.60
C THR A 134 -13.77 29.50 57.68
N ASP A 135 -12.50 29.34 57.36
CA ASP A 135 -11.42 29.12 58.31
C ASP A 135 -11.34 30.25 59.35
N LYS A 136 -11.62 31.50 58.94
CA LYS A 136 -11.63 32.69 59.86
C LYS A 136 -12.63 32.53 60.98
N ASP A 137 -13.82 32.05 60.68
CA ASP A 137 -14.87 31.83 61.65
C ASP A 137 -14.53 30.69 62.62
N VAL A 138 -13.93 29.56 61.99
CA VAL A 138 -13.44 28.45 62.79
C VAL A 138 -12.29 28.88 63.71
N ASP A 139 -11.34 29.68 63.23
CA ASP A 139 -10.22 30.19 64.03
C ASP A 139 -10.68 31.07 65.16
N ALA A 140 -11.66 31.94 64.95
CA ALA A 140 -12.26 32.75 65.99
C ALA A 140 -12.90 31.92 67.12
N LEU A 141 -13.67 30.88 66.72
CA LEU A 141 -14.28 29.96 67.66
C LEU A 141 -13.25 29.16 68.47
N LEU A 142 -12.18 28.71 67.77
CA LEU A 142 -11.10 27.98 68.45
C LEU A 142 -10.26 28.86 69.39
N ALA A 143 -10.08 30.16 69.07
CA ALA A 143 -9.41 31.12 69.95
C ALA A 143 -10.22 31.38 71.23
N GLU A 144 -11.55 31.34 71.17
CA GLU A 144 -12.44 31.42 72.30
C GLU A 144 -12.57 30.06 73.08
N GLY A 145 -11.90 29.01 72.66
CA GLY A 145 -11.99 27.67 73.25
C GLY A 145 -13.26 26.89 72.92
N LYS A 146 -14.09 27.37 71.97
CA LYS A 146 -15.38 26.82 71.58
C LYS A 146 -15.23 25.70 70.52
N THR A 147 -14.61 24.63 70.94
CA THR A 147 -14.28 23.49 69.99
C THR A 147 -15.54 22.83 69.45
N GLU A 148 -16.62 22.69 70.24
CA GLU A 148 -17.87 22.06 69.77
C GLU A 148 -18.60 22.95 68.74
N GLU A 149 -18.56 24.27 68.98
CA GLU A 149 -19.15 25.23 68.05
C GLU A 149 -18.36 25.29 66.74
N ALA A 150 -17.03 25.23 66.80
CA ALA A 150 -16.15 25.16 65.64
C ALA A 150 -16.40 23.90 64.80
N PHE A 151 -16.57 22.74 65.45
CA PHE A 151 -16.96 21.53 64.78
C PHE A 151 -18.35 21.63 64.13
N THR A 152 -19.33 22.13 64.88
CA THR A 152 -20.69 22.35 64.37
C THR A 152 -20.72 23.30 63.17
N TYR A 153 -19.87 24.33 63.15
CA TYR A 153 -19.72 25.24 62.05
C TYR A 153 -19.12 24.53 60.82
N LEU A 154 -18.10 23.71 61.05
CA LEU A 154 -17.47 22.90 59.96
C LEU A 154 -18.41 21.83 59.39
N ASP A 155 -19.31 21.26 60.22
CA ASP A 155 -20.28 20.24 59.80
C ASP A 155 -21.62 20.84 59.30
N GLY A 156 -21.79 22.14 59.44
CA GLY A 156 -22.95 22.91 58.98
C GLY A 156 -22.59 23.91 57.88
N PRO A 157 -22.43 25.19 58.21
CA PRO A 157 -22.23 26.24 57.20
C PRO A 157 -21.01 26.04 56.29
N ALA A 158 -19.87 25.57 56.84
CA ALA A 158 -18.69 25.25 56.03
C ALA A 158 -18.87 24.01 55.14
N LEU A 159 -19.62 22.99 55.62
CA LEU A 159 -19.96 21.82 54.83
C LEU A 159 -20.78 22.22 53.60
N GLU A 160 -21.72 23.12 53.69
CA GLU A 160 -22.49 23.57 52.52
C GLU A 160 -21.59 24.23 51.47
N LYS A 161 -20.60 25.03 51.87
CA LYS A 161 -19.60 25.56 50.94
C LYS A 161 -18.73 24.48 50.33
N TYR A 162 -18.30 23.49 51.12
CA TYR A 162 -17.54 22.36 50.65
C TYR A 162 -18.35 21.49 49.65
N LYS A 163 -19.65 21.26 49.93
CA LYS A 163 -20.53 20.56 48.98
C LYS A 163 -20.65 21.30 47.66
N ALA A 164 -20.84 22.62 47.69
CA ALA A 164 -20.87 23.42 46.45
C ALA A 164 -19.61 23.26 45.63
N PHE A 165 -18.42 23.21 46.26
CA PHE A 165 -17.17 22.91 45.58
C PHE A 165 -17.14 21.48 45.04
N THR A 166 -17.47 20.47 45.85
CA THR A 166 -17.43 19.07 45.41
C THR A 166 -18.43 18.76 44.31
N ASP A 167 -19.56 19.48 44.26
CA ASP A 167 -20.54 19.35 43.17
C ASP A 167 -19.96 19.86 41.83
N LEU A 168 -19.19 20.96 41.85
CA LEU A 168 -18.48 21.45 40.66
C LEU A 168 -17.43 20.45 40.20
N ILE A 169 -16.57 20.00 41.11
CA ILE A 169 -15.54 18.97 40.84
C ILE A 169 -16.16 17.67 40.27
N THR A 170 -17.31 17.25 40.84
CA THR A 170 -18.00 16.03 40.34
C THR A 170 -18.51 16.23 38.94
N LYS A 171 -19.12 17.38 38.64
CA LYS A 171 -19.59 17.70 37.28
C LYS A 171 -18.43 17.78 36.27
N ASP A 172 -17.30 18.34 36.69
CA ASP A 172 -16.14 18.42 35.82
C ASP A 172 -15.50 17.03 35.56
N LYS A 173 -15.41 16.19 36.60
CA LYS A 173 -15.01 14.76 36.41
C LYS A 173 -15.94 14.04 35.46
N GLU A 174 -17.25 14.19 35.58
CA GLU A 174 -18.24 13.60 34.67
C GLU A 174 -18.06 14.12 33.25
N ARG A 175 -17.78 15.41 33.07
CA ARG A 175 -17.48 16.02 31.77
C ARG A 175 -16.20 15.47 31.17
N CYS A 176 -15.13 15.35 31.95
CA CYS A 176 -13.87 14.75 31.49
C CYS A 176 -14.06 13.29 31.04
N ILE A 177 -14.84 12.52 31.82
CA ILE A 177 -15.17 11.12 31.46
C ILE A 177 -16.01 11.06 30.17
N ALA A 178 -16.98 11.96 30.02
CA ALA A 178 -17.81 12.03 28.81
C ALA A 178 -16.97 12.39 27.59
N GLY A 179 -16.10 13.42 27.71
CA GLY A 179 -15.19 13.83 26.64
C GLY A 179 -14.19 12.72 26.26
N ALA A 180 -13.63 12.02 27.25
CA ALA A 180 -12.76 10.88 27.00
C ALA A 180 -13.49 9.73 26.27
N ARG A 181 -14.75 9.46 26.62
CA ARG A 181 -15.57 8.46 25.91
C ARG A 181 -15.87 8.87 24.48
N GLU A 182 -16.21 10.13 24.26
CA GLU A 182 -16.47 10.67 22.93
C GLU A 182 -15.21 10.56 22.05
N ALA A 183 -14.05 11.02 22.54
CA ALA A 183 -12.77 10.91 21.84
C ALA A 183 -12.40 9.43 21.52
N ASN A 184 -12.66 8.52 22.46
CA ASN A 184 -12.45 7.09 22.23
C ASN A 184 -13.41 6.50 21.17
N ASN A 185 -14.67 6.90 21.18
CA ASN A 185 -15.65 6.46 20.18
C ASN A 185 -15.27 6.98 18.79
N ASP A 186 -14.86 8.23 18.70
CA ASP A 186 -14.39 8.83 17.45
C ASP A 186 -13.13 8.16 16.93
N ALA A 187 -12.17 7.87 17.81
CA ALA A 187 -10.98 7.11 17.46
C ALA A 187 -11.33 5.70 16.94
N THR A 188 -12.26 5.03 17.61
CA THR A 188 -12.75 3.69 17.21
C THR A 188 -13.45 3.75 15.86
N ALA A 189 -14.32 4.73 15.63
CA ALA A 189 -15.03 4.89 14.35
C ALA A 189 -14.05 5.14 13.18
N VAL A 190 -13.02 5.97 13.41
CA VAL A 190 -11.96 6.21 12.43
C VAL A 190 -11.19 4.91 12.17
N TYR A 191 -10.81 4.18 13.21
CA TYR A 191 -10.09 2.92 13.09
C TYR A 191 -10.88 1.86 12.29
N GLU A 192 -12.17 1.66 12.61
CA GLU A 192 -13.06 0.74 11.88
C GLU A 192 -13.21 1.15 10.41
N SER A 193 -13.38 2.45 10.14
CA SER A 193 -13.45 2.98 8.78
C SER A 193 -12.17 2.70 7.99
N VAL A 194 -11.00 2.88 8.61
CA VAL A 194 -9.68 2.59 8.00
C VAL A 194 -9.55 1.10 7.67
N ILE A 195 -9.91 0.22 8.60
CA ILE A 195 -9.87 -1.24 8.38
C ILE A 195 -10.78 -1.63 7.22
N MET A 196 -12.04 -1.19 7.26
CA MET A 196 -13.01 -1.52 6.20
C MET A 196 -12.55 -1.02 4.83
N THR A 197 -12.09 0.23 4.77
CA THR A 197 -11.57 0.81 3.52
C THR A 197 -10.34 0.05 3.03
N THR A 198 -9.43 -0.32 3.93
CA THR A 198 -8.23 -1.10 3.60
C THR A 198 -8.59 -2.46 3.01
N ILE A 199 -9.54 -3.18 3.62
CA ILE A 199 -10.01 -4.47 3.13
C ILE A 199 -10.64 -4.32 1.74
N VAL A 200 -11.53 -3.34 1.56
CA VAL A 200 -12.20 -3.10 0.27
C VAL A 200 -11.18 -2.77 -0.82
N VAL A 201 -10.23 -1.87 -0.54
CA VAL A 201 -9.18 -1.50 -1.50
C VAL A 201 -8.30 -2.72 -1.81
N ALA A 202 -7.91 -3.50 -0.81
CA ALA A 202 -7.10 -4.71 -1.02
C ALA A 202 -7.83 -5.72 -1.94
N VAL A 203 -9.13 -5.96 -1.72
CA VAL A 203 -9.93 -6.84 -2.57
C VAL A 203 -10.02 -6.30 -4.00
N ILE A 204 -10.27 -5.01 -4.17
CA ILE A 204 -10.33 -4.38 -5.51
C ILE A 204 -8.98 -4.52 -6.22
N VAL A 205 -7.86 -4.26 -5.54
CA VAL A 205 -6.50 -4.39 -6.12
C VAL A 205 -6.24 -5.83 -6.54
N ILE A 206 -6.59 -6.81 -5.70
CA ILE A 206 -6.42 -8.24 -6.03
C ILE A 206 -7.25 -8.60 -7.25
N LEU A 207 -8.53 -8.22 -7.30
CA LEU A 207 -9.42 -8.52 -8.43
C LEU A 207 -8.92 -7.88 -9.72
N LEU A 208 -8.49 -6.62 -9.67
CA LEU A 208 -7.93 -5.92 -10.82
C LEU A 208 -6.64 -6.56 -11.31
N THR A 209 -5.75 -6.92 -10.40
CA THR A 209 -4.47 -7.60 -10.73
C THR A 209 -4.72 -8.95 -11.37
N CYS A 210 -5.64 -9.75 -10.82
CA CYS A 210 -6.04 -11.03 -11.38
C CYS A 210 -6.70 -10.88 -12.76
N ALA A 211 -7.60 -9.91 -12.92
CA ALA A 211 -8.27 -9.64 -14.19
C ALA A 211 -7.27 -9.17 -15.26
N CYS A 212 -6.39 -8.23 -14.93
CA CYS A 212 -5.32 -7.78 -15.84
C CYS A 212 -4.38 -8.93 -16.22
N GLY A 213 -3.93 -9.69 -15.22
CA GLY A 213 -3.06 -10.87 -15.45
C GLY A 213 -3.74 -11.90 -16.35
N PHE A 214 -4.98 -12.26 -16.09
CA PHE A 214 -5.76 -13.18 -16.90
C PHE A 214 -5.92 -12.69 -18.35
N PHE A 215 -6.27 -11.42 -18.53
CA PHE A 215 -6.44 -10.82 -19.84
C PHE A 215 -5.13 -10.79 -20.65
N LEU A 216 -4.02 -10.40 -20.00
CA LEU A 216 -2.69 -10.38 -20.63
C LEU A 216 -2.23 -11.79 -21.00
N LEU A 217 -2.33 -12.74 -20.05
CA LEU A 217 -1.96 -14.14 -20.30
C LEU A 217 -2.78 -14.74 -21.45
N ARG A 218 -4.09 -14.52 -21.47
CA ARG A 218 -4.97 -15.00 -22.54
C ARG A 218 -4.57 -14.41 -23.89
N THR A 219 -4.32 -13.10 -23.96
CA THR A 219 -3.94 -12.41 -25.21
C THR A 219 -2.62 -12.94 -25.73
N ILE A 220 -1.61 -13.02 -24.86
CA ILE A 220 -0.26 -13.51 -25.22
C ILE A 220 -0.32 -14.99 -25.63
N ALA A 221 -0.95 -15.85 -24.82
CA ALA A 221 -1.05 -17.28 -25.09
C ALA A 221 -1.78 -17.55 -26.42
N THR A 222 -2.88 -16.84 -26.70
CA THR A 222 -3.62 -17.01 -27.95
C THR A 222 -2.76 -16.63 -29.16
N SER A 223 -2.09 -15.48 -29.11
CA SER A 223 -1.26 -14.99 -30.21
C SER A 223 -0.04 -15.89 -30.45
N VAL A 224 0.61 -16.34 -29.38
CA VAL A 224 1.75 -17.26 -29.45
C VAL A 224 1.32 -18.63 -30.02
N ASN A 225 0.21 -19.19 -29.52
CA ASN A 225 -0.30 -20.47 -30.00
C ASN A 225 -0.73 -20.43 -31.50
N MET A 226 -1.37 -19.33 -31.94
CA MET A 226 -1.71 -19.13 -33.35
C MET A 226 -0.47 -19.08 -34.21
N THR A 227 0.55 -18.36 -33.76
CA THR A 227 1.82 -18.28 -34.50
C THR A 227 2.53 -19.63 -34.55
N LEU A 228 2.61 -20.34 -33.43
CA LEU A 228 3.20 -21.70 -33.37
C LEU A 228 2.45 -22.69 -34.26
N ALA A 229 1.11 -22.68 -34.23
CA ALA A 229 0.32 -23.56 -35.09
C ALA A 229 0.53 -23.25 -36.58
N SER A 230 0.67 -21.99 -36.94
CA SER A 230 0.94 -21.59 -38.33
C SER A 230 2.36 -21.98 -38.77
N LEU A 231 3.36 -21.74 -37.91
CA LEU A 231 4.74 -22.16 -38.16
C LEU A 231 4.87 -23.68 -38.25
N SER A 232 4.11 -24.44 -37.44
CA SER A 232 4.07 -25.92 -37.56
C SER A 232 3.56 -26.40 -38.91
N LYS A 233 2.53 -25.75 -39.48
CA LYS A 233 2.06 -26.07 -40.83
C LYS A 233 3.11 -25.75 -41.90
N VAL A 234 3.78 -24.62 -41.75
CA VAL A 234 4.90 -24.23 -42.62
C VAL A 234 6.04 -25.25 -42.56
N ALA A 235 6.38 -25.73 -41.37
CA ALA A 235 7.39 -26.77 -41.18
C ALA A 235 7.00 -28.10 -41.83
N GLN A 236 5.70 -28.37 -41.99
CA GLN A 236 5.18 -29.53 -42.74
C GLN A 236 5.08 -29.29 -44.26
N GLY A 237 5.55 -28.12 -44.72
CA GLY A 237 5.57 -27.78 -46.14
C GLY A 237 4.31 -27.09 -46.67
N ASP A 238 3.32 -26.82 -45.82
CA ASP A 238 2.14 -26.02 -46.24
C ASP A 238 2.47 -24.53 -46.22
N LEU A 239 2.89 -24.03 -47.35
CA LEU A 239 3.24 -22.63 -47.57
C LEU A 239 2.00 -21.73 -47.84
N ARG A 240 0.79 -22.30 -47.93
CA ARG A 240 -0.45 -21.53 -48.22
C ARG A 240 -0.96 -20.80 -46.97
N VAL A 241 -0.40 -21.09 -45.82
CA VAL A 241 -0.77 -20.46 -44.54
C VAL A 241 -0.56 -18.96 -44.63
N HIS A 242 -1.54 -18.21 -44.13
CA HIS A 242 -1.47 -16.75 -43.93
C HIS A 242 -1.75 -16.45 -42.48
N LEU A 243 -0.83 -15.76 -41.82
CA LEU A 243 -1.01 -15.31 -40.45
C LEU A 243 -1.77 -13.97 -40.49
N ALA A 244 -3.02 -14.01 -40.07
CA ALA A 244 -3.80 -12.78 -39.83
C ALA A 244 -3.85 -12.51 -38.33
N THR A 245 -3.57 -11.30 -37.92
CA THR A 245 -3.84 -10.80 -36.56
C THR A 245 -4.60 -9.51 -36.68
N ASP A 246 -5.71 -9.42 -35.96
CA ASP A 246 -6.51 -8.19 -35.85
C ASP A 246 -5.91 -7.20 -34.83
N SER A 247 -4.76 -7.53 -34.24
CA SER A 247 -4.08 -6.68 -33.27
C SER A 247 -3.04 -5.80 -33.98
N GLY A 248 -3.01 -4.52 -33.67
CA GLY A 248 -1.95 -3.62 -34.15
C GLY A 248 -0.72 -3.62 -33.24
N ASP A 249 -0.41 -4.75 -32.61
CA ASP A 249 0.64 -4.92 -31.64
C ASP A 249 1.88 -5.64 -32.20
N GLU A 250 2.81 -6.00 -31.34
CA GLU A 250 4.06 -6.70 -31.69
C GLU A 250 3.80 -8.06 -32.37
N PHE A 251 2.68 -8.72 -32.07
CA PHE A 251 2.29 -9.97 -32.73
C PHE A 251 1.82 -9.75 -34.15
N ALA A 252 1.16 -8.63 -34.45
CA ALA A 252 0.85 -8.25 -35.82
C ALA A 252 2.09 -8.00 -36.65
N GLN A 253 3.10 -7.32 -36.06
CA GLN A 253 4.39 -7.15 -36.74
C GLN A 253 5.10 -8.49 -37.01
N MET A 254 5.06 -9.41 -36.05
CA MET A 254 5.61 -10.76 -36.20
C MET A 254 4.87 -11.53 -37.28
N ALA A 255 3.54 -11.47 -37.35
CA ALA A 255 2.75 -12.09 -38.39
C ALA A 255 3.07 -11.51 -39.78
N ASP A 256 3.20 -10.17 -39.90
CA ASP A 256 3.58 -9.52 -41.16
C ASP A 256 4.97 -9.97 -41.65
N GLN A 257 5.96 -9.99 -40.74
CA GLN A 257 7.31 -10.48 -41.09
C GLN A 257 7.31 -11.96 -41.46
N THR A 258 6.49 -12.79 -40.78
CA THR A 258 6.33 -14.20 -41.12
C THR A 258 5.64 -14.36 -42.45
N ASN A 259 4.63 -13.58 -42.78
CA ASN A 259 3.98 -13.59 -44.10
C ASN A 259 4.95 -13.20 -45.23
N LYS A 260 5.77 -12.15 -45.00
CA LYS A 260 6.84 -11.79 -45.97
C LYS A 260 7.84 -12.90 -46.16
N MET A 261 8.24 -13.58 -45.09
CA MET A 261 9.11 -14.76 -45.19
C MET A 261 8.46 -15.86 -46.01
N LEU A 262 7.16 -16.14 -45.78
CA LEU A 262 6.39 -17.13 -46.55
C LEU A 262 6.29 -16.77 -48.04
N GLU A 263 6.08 -15.49 -48.35
CA GLU A 263 6.01 -14.99 -49.72
C GLU A 263 7.36 -15.17 -50.42
N ASN A 264 8.46 -14.89 -49.74
CA ASN A 264 9.80 -15.13 -50.26
C ASN A 264 10.07 -16.62 -50.50
N ILE A 265 9.66 -17.51 -49.58
CA ILE A 265 9.79 -18.96 -49.73
C ILE A 265 8.93 -19.46 -50.91
N ARG A 266 7.68 -18.99 -51.06
CA ARG A 266 6.82 -19.32 -52.22
C ARG A 266 7.45 -18.87 -53.53
N SER A 267 7.98 -17.65 -53.56
CA SER A 267 8.67 -17.12 -54.73
C SER A 267 9.91 -17.95 -55.08
N MET A 268 10.69 -18.35 -54.08
CA MET A 268 11.88 -19.21 -54.25
C MET A 268 11.47 -20.61 -54.76
N THR A 269 10.42 -21.23 -54.18
CA THR A 269 9.91 -22.52 -54.62
C THR A 269 9.41 -22.47 -56.05
N LYS A 270 8.70 -21.38 -56.43
CA LYS A 270 8.24 -21.14 -57.80
C LYS A 270 9.39 -20.97 -58.77
N MET A 271 10.46 -20.30 -58.34
CA MET A 271 11.69 -20.14 -59.12
C MET A 271 12.44 -21.46 -59.29
N ILE A 272 12.51 -22.29 -58.23
CA ILE A 272 13.08 -23.64 -58.28
C ILE A 272 12.27 -24.52 -59.26
N GLN A 273 10.93 -24.48 -59.17
CA GLN A 273 10.07 -25.25 -60.09
C GLN A 273 10.26 -24.81 -61.51
N LYS A 274 10.29 -23.49 -61.79
CA LYS A 274 10.58 -22.96 -63.12
C LYS A 274 11.98 -23.37 -63.65
N THR A 275 12.97 -23.42 -62.74
CA THR A 275 14.31 -23.85 -63.05
C THR A 275 14.35 -25.35 -63.35
N ALA A 276 13.61 -26.17 -62.56
CA ALA A 276 13.47 -27.62 -62.81
C ALA A 276 12.74 -27.87 -64.11
N ASP A 277 11.67 -27.13 -64.43
CA ASP A 277 11.00 -27.25 -65.74
C ASP A 277 11.95 -26.88 -66.91
N SER A 278 12.73 -25.79 -66.74
CA SER A 278 13.74 -25.40 -67.72
C SER A 278 14.87 -26.45 -67.91
N VAL A 279 15.22 -27.09 -66.76
CA VAL A 279 16.17 -28.25 -66.83
C VAL A 279 15.57 -29.46 -67.54
N ALA A 280 14.26 -29.73 -67.28
CA ALA A 280 13.54 -30.80 -67.99
C ALA A 280 13.47 -30.51 -69.49
N ASP A 281 13.05 -29.31 -69.91
CA ASP A 281 13.01 -28.86 -71.29
C ASP A 281 14.42 -28.90 -71.92
N SER A 282 15.44 -28.51 -71.17
CA SER A 282 16.83 -28.60 -71.59
C SER A 282 17.28 -30.04 -71.73
N SER A 283 16.81 -30.94 -70.83
CA SER A 283 17.10 -32.35 -70.89
C SER A 283 16.45 -33.04 -72.12
N ASP A 284 15.16 -32.63 -72.40
CA ASP A 284 14.48 -33.14 -73.62
C ASP A 284 15.15 -32.62 -74.90
N THR A 285 15.58 -31.35 -74.88
CA THR A 285 16.38 -30.78 -75.96
C THR A 285 17.72 -31.50 -76.08
N LEU A 286 18.36 -31.81 -74.93
CA LEU A 286 19.63 -32.55 -74.88
C LEU A 286 19.46 -34.00 -75.41
N THR A 287 18.32 -34.62 -75.01
CA THR A 287 17.98 -35.99 -75.52
C THR A 287 17.79 -35.95 -77.02
N SER A 288 17.01 -35.03 -77.55
CA SER A 288 16.83 -34.84 -79.01
C SER A 288 18.16 -34.55 -79.75
N THR A 289 18.99 -33.72 -79.12
CA THR A 289 20.31 -33.35 -79.65
C THR A 289 21.27 -34.56 -79.58
N SER A 290 21.16 -35.36 -78.50
CA SER A 290 21.92 -36.58 -78.34
C SER A 290 21.51 -37.65 -79.35
N GLU A 291 20.18 -37.80 -79.67
CA GLU A 291 19.69 -38.68 -80.73
C GLU A 291 20.12 -38.17 -82.10
N GLN A 292 20.14 -36.87 -82.32
CA GLN A 292 20.71 -36.27 -83.54
C GLN A 292 22.21 -36.46 -83.61
N SER A 293 22.93 -36.43 -82.47
CA SER A 293 24.39 -36.67 -82.46
C SER A 293 24.77 -38.13 -82.52
N ALA A 294 23.88 -39.04 -82.09
CA ALA A 294 24.07 -40.52 -82.33
C ALA A 294 24.08 -40.87 -83.82
N ASN A 295 23.41 -40.09 -84.61
CA ASN A 295 23.41 -40.19 -86.07
C ASN A 295 24.65 -39.55 -86.72
N ALA A 296 25.36 -38.72 -85.98
CA ALA A 296 26.61 -38.15 -86.45
C ALA A 296 27.80 -38.81 -85.71
N THR A 297 28.20 -39.94 -86.17
CA THR A 297 29.18 -40.93 -85.58
C THR A 297 30.56 -40.35 -85.18
N GLN A 298 30.77 -39.05 -85.22
CA GLN A 298 32.12 -38.47 -85.02
C GLN A 298 32.26 -37.42 -83.93
N SER A 299 31.14 -37.01 -83.23
CA SER A 299 31.21 -35.88 -82.25
C SER A 299 31.04 -36.30 -80.75
N VAL A 300 30.91 -37.60 -80.48
CA VAL A 300 30.64 -38.18 -79.15
C VAL A 300 31.74 -37.85 -78.11
N ALA A 301 32.99 -37.79 -78.54
CA ALA A 301 34.09 -37.49 -77.57
C ALA A 301 34.06 -36.05 -77.03
N GLN A 302 33.59 -35.12 -77.87
CA GLN A 302 33.52 -33.70 -77.44
C GLN A 302 32.33 -33.45 -76.52
N SER A 303 31.17 -34.09 -76.84
CA SER A 303 29.96 -33.96 -76.00
C SER A 303 30.14 -34.57 -74.60
N ILE A 304 30.95 -35.64 -74.46
CA ILE A 304 31.21 -36.22 -73.13
C ILE A 304 32.05 -35.29 -72.25
N THR A 305 32.99 -34.56 -72.84
CA THR A 305 33.80 -33.60 -72.08
C THR A 305 32.94 -32.44 -71.59
N GLU A 306 31.99 -31.96 -72.42
CA GLU A 306 31.09 -30.88 -72.05
C GLU A 306 30.08 -31.30 -70.96
N VAL A 307 29.61 -32.56 -71.00
CA VAL A 307 28.74 -33.14 -69.96
C VAL A 307 29.47 -33.30 -68.62
N ALA A 308 30.76 -33.66 -68.65
CA ALA A 308 31.56 -33.77 -67.43
C ALA A 308 31.81 -32.40 -66.79
N GLU A 309 32.04 -31.34 -67.58
CA GLU A 309 32.18 -29.97 -67.08
C GLU A 309 30.87 -29.43 -66.49
N ALA A 310 29.72 -29.72 -67.15
CA ALA A 310 28.41 -29.33 -66.61
C ALA A 310 28.08 -30.04 -65.28
N SER A 311 28.47 -31.32 -65.13
CA SER A 311 28.30 -32.06 -63.87
C SER A 311 29.19 -31.53 -62.76
N GLN A 312 30.37 -31.02 -63.03
CA GLN A 312 31.29 -30.39 -62.09
C GLN A 312 30.68 -29.04 -61.55
N SER A 313 30.10 -28.28 -62.47
CA SER A 313 29.41 -27.00 -62.11
C SER A 313 28.18 -27.27 -61.26
N GLN A 314 27.44 -28.37 -61.58
CA GLN A 314 26.23 -28.71 -60.75
C GLN A 314 26.61 -29.21 -59.35
N MET A 315 27.71 -29.91 -59.16
CA MET A 315 28.26 -30.30 -57.88
C MET A 315 28.66 -29.06 -57.04
N HIS A 316 29.19 -28.03 -57.66
CA HIS A 316 29.53 -26.80 -57.01
C HIS A 316 28.28 -26.06 -56.52
N SER A 317 27.24 -25.98 -57.35
CA SER A 317 25.95 -25.34 -56.96
C SER A 317 25.24 -26.09 -55.86
N VAL A 318 25.31 -27.39 -55.78
CA VAL A 318 24.77 -28.23 -54.70
C VAL A 318 25.51 -27.98 -53.37
N ALA A 319 26.84 -27.82 -53.43
CA ALA A 319 27.64 -27.49 -52.25
C ALA A 319 27.28 -26.10 -51.69
N GLU A 320 27.01 -25.15 -52.55
CA GLU A 320 26.60 -23.79 -52.18
C GLU A 320 25.18 -23.75 -51.57
N ALA A 321 24.25 -24.51 -52.17
CA ALA A 321 22.87 -24.67 -51.59
C ALA A 321 22.91 -25.34 -50.20
N LYS A 322 23.79 -26.33 -50.01
CA LYS A 322 24.00 -26.94 -48.70
C LYS A 322 24.50 -25.92 -47.68
N HIS A 323 25.42 -25.04 -48.07
CA HIS A 323 25.93 -23.98 -47.19
C HIS A 323 24.82 -23.00 -46.77
N GLN A 324 23.88 -22.69 -47.67
CA GLN A 324 22.72 -21.84 -47.35
C GLN A 324 21.74 -22.52 -46.41
N VAL A 325 21.51 -23.83 -46.56
CA VAL A 325 20.65 -24.61 -45.64
C VAL A 325 21.26 -24.70 -44.24
N ASP A 326 22.59 -24.90 -44.18
CA ASP A 326 23.29 -24.94 -42.89
C ASP A 326 23.24 -23.58 -42.19
N ALA A 327 23.37 -22.45 -42.92
CA ALA A 327 23.20 -21.09 -42.38
C ALA A 327 21.76 -20.83 -41.87
N PHE A 328 20.74 -21.33 -42.58
CA PHE A 328 19.35 -21.23 -42.16
C PHE A 328 19.07 -22.04 -40.89
N THR A 329 19.65 -23.23 -40.80
CA THR A 329 19.51 -24.08 -39.60
C THR A 329 20.16 -23.44 -38.38
N ASN A 330 21.32 -22.81 -38.56
CA ASN A 330 21.98 -22.06 -37.48
C ASN A 330 21.14 -20.84 -37.03
N GLY A 331 20.54 -20.09 -37.95
CA GLY A 331 19.64 -18.98 -37.62
C GLY A 331 18.39 -19.44 -36.88
N LEU A 332 17.85 -20.63 -37.20
CA LEU A 332 16.75 -21.25 -36.46
C LEU A 332 17.14 -21.61 -35.00
N SER A 333 18.37 -22.14 -34.87
CA SER A 333 18.92 -22.45 -33.53
C SER A 333 19.11 -21.19 -32.67
N GLU A 334 19.58 -20.09 -33.26
CA GLU A 334 19.69 -18.79 -32.56
C GLU A 334 18.31 -18.24 -32.15
N ALA A 335 17.31 -18.38 -33.02
CA ALA A 335 15.94 -17.97 -32.70
C ALA A 335 15.36 -18.81 -31.54
N THR A 336 15.63 -20.10 -31.51
CA THR A 336 15.20 -20.99 -30.42
C THR A 336 15.84 -20.57 -29.08
N ASN A 337 17.15 -20.31 -29.10
CA ASN A 337 17.88 -19.85 -27.90
C ASN A 337 17.38 -18.47 -27.40
N ALA A 338 16.98 -17.61 -28.33
CA ALA A 338 16.38 -16.32 -27.96
C ALA A 338 15.01 -16.51 -27.27
N ILE A 339 14.20 -17.48 -27.75
CA ILE A 339 12.91 -17.83 -27.12
C ILE A 339 13.12 -18.42 -25.72
N GLU A 340 14.11 -19.26 -25.53
CA GLU A 340 14.46 -19.81 -24.21
C GLU A 340 14.91 -18.71 -23.25
N SER A 341 15.70 -17.75 -23.74
CA SER A 341 16.12 -16.59 -22.94
C SER A 341 14.93 -15.72 -22.47
N VAL A 342 13.99 -15.44 -23.38
CA VAL A 342 12.76 -14.70 -23.06
C VAL A 342 11.90 -15.45 -22.03
N THR A 343 11.84 -16.78 -22.15
CA THR A 343 11.10 -17.62 -21.19
C THR A 343 11.74 -17.55 -19.80
N ALA A 344 13.06 -17.59 -19.72
CA ALA A 344 13.79 -17.44 -18.45
C ALA A 344 13.60 -16.04 -17.82
N ASP A 345 13.55 -14.99 -18.64
CA ASP A 345 13.31 -13.62 -18.19
C ASP A 345 11.87 -13.45 -17.64
N ILE A 346 10.90 -14.12 -18.22
CA ILE A 346 9.51 -14.16 -17.73
C ILE A 346 9.44 -14.86 -16.37
N GLU A 347 10.14 -15.99 -16.22
CA GLU A 347 10.17 -16.76 -14.98
C GLU A 347 10.88 -15.99 -13.85
N HIS A 348 11.98 -15.31 -14.17
CA HIS A 348 12.69 -14.41 -13.25
C HIS A 348 11.84 -13.19 -12.84
N THR A 349 11.09 -12.64 -13.77
CA THR A 349 10.18 -11.52 -13.50
C THR A 349 9.03 -11.95 -12.58
N SER A 350 8.50 -13.15 -12.79
CA SER A 350 7.49 -13.76 -11.93
C SER A 350 8.02 -13.98 -10.50
N GLN A 351 9.24 -14.50 -10.37
CA GLN A 351 9.89 -14.70 -9.06
C GLN A 351 10.13 -13.36 -8.34
N LYS A 352 10.56 -12.33 -9.04
CA LYS A 352 10.73 -10.98 -8.46
C LYS A 352 9.41 -10.35 -8.02
N ALA A 353 8.34 -10.59 -8.74
CA ALA A 353 7.01 -10.15 -8.34
C ALA A 353 6.53 -10.86 -7.06
N GLU A 354 6.84 -12.15 -6.93
CA GLU A 354 6.52 -12.95 -5.75
C GLU A 354 7.38 -12.56 -4.54
N GLU A 355 8.65 -12.25 -4.76
CA GLU A 355 9.57 -11.73 -3.74
C GLU A 355 9.17 -10.33 -3.28
N GLY A 356 8.76 -9.46 -4.22
CA GLY A 356 8.20 -8.15 -3.91
C GLY A 356 6.91 -8.25 -3.08
N ASN A 357 6.03 -9.18 -3.42
CA ASN A 357 4.81 -9.44 -2.66
C ASN A 357 5.13 -9.95 -1.23
N ARG A 358 6.15 -10.79 -1.08
CA ARG A 358 6.61 -11.27 0.24
C ARG A 358 7.21 -10.15 1.09
N LEU A 359 7.94 -9.20 0.46
CA LEU A 359 8.52 -8.05 1.15
C LEU A 359 7.42 -7.09 1.65
N VAL A 360 6.40 -6.88 0.84
CA VAL A 360 5.22 -6.08 1.22
C VAL A 360 4.48 -6.72 2.40
N LEU A 361 4.25 -8.04 2.35
CA LEU A 361 3.63 -8.78 3.45
C LEU A 361 4.47 -8.71 4.74
N ALA A 362 5.79 -8.87 4.64
CA ALA A 362 6.69 -8.76 5.78
C ALA A 362 6.71 -7.33 6.38
N THR A 363 6.57 -6.31 5.53
CA THR A 363 6.48 -4.90 5.98
C THR A 363 5.16 -4.62 6.69
N VAL A 364 4.07 -5.21 6.20
CA VAL A 364 2.75 -5.13 6.85
C VAL A 364 2.76 -5.83 8.21
N ASP A 365 3.37 -7.02 8.29
CA ASP A 365 3.53 -7.75 9.55
C ASP A 365 4.39 -6.98 10.56
N GLN A 366 5.43 -6.31 10.10
CA GLN A 366 6.29 -5.49 10.94
C GLN A 366 5.59 -4.21 11.43
N MET A 367 4.73 -3.62 10.62
CA MET A 367 3.86 -2.51 11.04
C MET A 367 2.80 -2.95 12.06
N ASN A 368 2.23 -4.15 11.91
CA ASN A 368 1.29 -4.72 12.87
C ASN A 368 1.97 -5.12 14.21
N ALA A 369 3.27 -5.33 14.22
CA ALA A 369 4.03 -5.63 15.44
C ALA A 369 4.47 -4.37 16.22
N ILE A 370 4.29 -3.18 15.63
CA ILE A 370 4.66 -1.87 16.22
C ILE A 370 3.40 -1.14 16.74
N ALA A 371 2.21 -1.58 16.33
CA ALA A 371 0.91 -1.12 16.86
C ALA A 371 0.46 -1.98 18.06
#